data_a9fb3b22298df8a1ee7799234ee7737c
#
_entry.id   a9fb3b22298df8a1ee7799234ee7737c
#
_cell.length_a   1.000
_cell.length_b   1.000
_cell.length_c   1.000
_cell.angle_alpha   90.00
_cell.angle_beta   90.00
_cell.angle_gamma   90.00
#
_symmetry.space_group_name_H-M   'P 1'
#
loop_
_entity.id
_entity.type
_entity.pdbx_description
1 polymer ?
#
loop_
_entity_poly.entity_id
_entity_poly.type
_entity_poly.pdbx_seq_one_letter_code
_entity_poly.pdbx_strand_id
1 'polypeptide(L)'
;MCTYRTTTLTVEGSGKGAEGWFPVTDASVYFDHPVHALADHTLNVDLRNPSRGASARVAVELDPVSARALALAILDMLDSAPAGLVGAATSSGARQGSDS
;
A
#
# COMPACT_ATOMS: atom_id res chain seq x y z
N MET A 1 -14.15 -21.56 0.18
CA MET A 1 -14.15 -20.23 -0.37
C MET A 1 -13.81 -19.18 0.67
N CYS A 2 -12.96 -18.28 0.32
CA CYS A 2 -12.54 -17.25 1.27
C CYS A 2 -13.39 -16.00 1.10
N THR A 3 -13.89 -15.49 2.20
CA THR A 3 -14.71 -14.28 2.18
C THR A 3 -13.96 -13.15 2.87
N TYR A 4 -12.68 -13.08 2.64
CA TYR A 4 -11.87 -12.05 3.24
C TYR A 4 -12.12 -10.70 2.61
N ARG A 5 -11.99 -9.69 3.43
CA ARG A 5 -12.29 -8.33 3.01
C ARG A 5 -11.16 -7.76 2.17
N THR A 6 -11.54 -6.99 1.16
CA THR A 6 -10.60 -6.21 0.37
C THR A 6 -10.84 -4.73 0.65
N THR A 7 -9.79 -4.00 0.95
CA THR A 7 -9.86 -2.56 1.13
C THR A 7 -9.09 -1.91 0.00
N THR A 8 -9.74 -0.98 -0.68
CA THR A 8 -9.13 -0.22 -1.76
C THR A 8 -9.15 1.26 -1.41
N LEU A 9 -8.05 1.94 -1.65
CA LEU A 9 -7.96 3.36 -1.36
C LEU A 9 -7.17 4.07 -2.45
N THR A 10 -7.42 5.37 -2.55
CA THR A 10 -6.67 6.23 -3.44
C THR A 10 -5.42 6.69 -2.72
N VAL A 11 -4.29 6.63 -3.40
CA VAL A 11 -3.02 7.05 -2.82
C VAL A 11 -2.28 7.93 -3.81
N GLU A 12 -1.27 8.62 -3.32
CA GLU A 12 -0.39 9.43 -4.15
C GLU A 12 1.04 9.02 -3.86
N GLY A 13 1.75 8.63 -4.89
CA GLY A 13 3.13 8.23 -4.72
C GLY A 13 3.70 7.69 -6.01
N SER A 14 4.83 7.03 -5.91
CA SER A 14 5.49 6.42 -7.04
C SER A 14 5.87 4.99 -6.69
N GLY A 15 5.77 4.12 -7.66
CA GLY A 15 6.18 2.73 -7.50
C GLY A 15 7.05 2.30 -8.66
N LYS A 16 7.89 1.33 -8.42
CA LYS A 16 8.72 0.78 -9.47
C LYS A 16 8.16 -0.55 -9.91
N GLY A 17 7.69 -0.61 -11.13
CA GLY A 17 7.12 -1.82 -11.71
C GLY A 17 8.04 -2.41 -12.76
N ALA A 18 7.47 -3.28 -13.58
CA ALA A 18 8.24 -4.01 -14.59
C ALA A 18 8.91 -3.08 -15.61
N GLU A 19 8.30 -1.95 -15.88
CA GLU A 19 8.81 -1.03 -16.89
C GLU A 19 9.35 0.26 -16.30
N GLY A 20 9.68 0.25 -15.00
CA GLY A 20 10.26 1.41 -14.35
C GLY A 20 9.29 2.08 -13.40
N TRP A 21 9.58 3.31 -13.05
CA TRP A 21 8.79 4.06 -12.10
C TRP A 21 7.52 4.59 -12.74
N PHE A 22 6.43 4.58 -11.99
CA PHE A 22 5.16 5.10 -12.44
C PHE A 22 4.43 5.74 -11.26
N PRO A 23 3.54 6.71 -11.52
CA PRO A 23 2.72 7.27 -10.44
C PRO A 23 1.73 6.22 -9.95
N VAL A 24 1.66 6.03 -8.65
CA VAL A 24 0.70 5.10 -8.05
C VAL A 24 -0.54 5.88 -7.65
N THR A 25 -1.70 5.41 -8.05
CA THR A 25 -2.96 6.07 -7.74
C THR A 25 -3.90 5.23 -6.91
N ASP A 26 -3.71 3.91 -6.91
CA ASP A 26 -4.63 2.99 -6.25
C ASP A 26 -3.87 1.98 -5.43
N ALA A 27 -4.37 1.69 -4.25
CA ALA A 27 -3.83 0.64 -3.41
C ALA A 27 -4.95 -0.29 -2.99
N SER A 28 -4.70 -1.59 -3.07
CA SER A 28 -5.63 -2.60 -2.59
C SER A 28 -4.93 -3.46 -1.56
N VAL A 29 -5.60 -3.73 -0.46
CA VAL A 29 -5.08 -4.57 0.61
C VAL A 29 -6.11 -5.66 0.87
N TYR A 30 -5.67 -6.90 0.80
CA TYR A 30 -6.57 -8.02 0.99
C TYR A 30 -5.82 -9.22 1.56
N PHE A 31 -6.57 -10.18 2.07
CA PHE A 31 -6.03 -11.37 2.69
C PHE A 31 -6.47 -12.58 1.87
N ASP A 32 -5.54 -13.41 1.43
CA ASP A 32 -5.87 -14.51 0.54
C ASP A 32 -4.78 -15.56 0.57
N HIS A 33 -4.96 -16.60 -0.24
CA HIS A 33 -3.94 -17.61 -0.43
C HIS A 33 -2.81 -17.04 -1.28
N PRO A 34 -1.56 -17.32 -0.90
CA PRO A 34 -0.43 -16.80 -1.67
C PRO A 34 -0.25 -17.56 -2.98
N VAL A 35 0.36 -16.87 -3.93
CA VAL A 35 0.78 -17.50 -5.16
C VAL A 35 2.26 -17.90 -5.07
N HIS A 36 3.07 -17.07 -4.43
CA HIS A 36 4.52 -17.28 -4.40
C HIS A 36 5.10 -17.47 -3.00
N ALA A 37 4.41 -16.99 -1.97
CA ALA A 37 4.93 -17.09 -0.61
C ALA A 37 4.70 -18.49 -0.02
N LEU A 38 5.51 -18.86 0.96
CA LEU A 38 5.42 -20.15 1.62
C LEU A 38 4.56 -20.07 2.88
N ALA A 39 3.34 -19.59 2.76
CA ALA A 39 2.43 -19.48 3.89
C ALA A 39 1.06 -19.92 3.45
N ASP A 40 0.23 -20.36 4.39
CA ASP A 40 -1.13 -20.76 4.06
C ASP A 40 -1.97 -19.57 3.60
N HIS A 41 -1.76 -18.41 4.22
CA HIS A 41 -2.47 -17.19 3.86
C HIS A 41 -1.51 -16.02 3.94
N THR A 42 -1.68 -15.04 3.07
CA THR A 42 -0.84 -13.86 3.06
C THR A 42 -1.70 -12.61 3.04
N LEU A 43 -1.12 -11.56 3.56
CA LEU A 43 -1.62 -10.20 3.40
C LEU A 43 -1.03 -9.68 2.11
N ASN A 44 -1.89 -9.31 1.18
CA ASN A 44 -1.48 -8.90 -0.16
C ASN A 44 -1.72 -7.42 -0.33
N VAL A 45 -0.76 -6.74 -0.96
CA VAL A 45 -0.87 -5.33 -1.28
C VAL A 45 -0.59 -5.16 -2.75
N ASP A 46 -1.51 -4.52 -3.46
CA ASP A 46 -1.33 -4.14 -4.85
C ASP A 46 -1.34 -2.63 -4.95
N LEU A 47 -0.28 -2.08 -5.54
CA LEU A 47 -0.17 -0.65 -5.80
C LEU A 47 -0.19 -0.50 -7.31
N ARG A 48 -1.15 0.26 -7.82
CA ARG A 48 -1.42 0.29 -9.25
C ARG A 48 -1.72 1.67 -9.77
N ASN A 49 -1.61 1.80 -11.09
CA ASN A 49 -2.16 2.93 -11.81
C ASN A 49 -2.90 2.36 -13.03
N PRO A 50 -4.22 2.13 -12.91
CA PRO A 50 -4.97 1.50 -14.00
C PRO A 50 -4.91 2.26 -15.31
N SER A 51 -4.75 3.58 -15.26
CA SER A 51 -4.70 4.37 -16.49
C SER A 51 -3.40 4.18 -17.26
N ARG A 52 -2.40 3.54 -16.65
CA ARG A 52 -1.10 3.31 -17.28
C ARG A 52 -0.92 1.87 -17.76
N GLY A 53 -1.94 1.04 -17.59
CA GLY A 53 -1.91 -0.33 -18.07
C GLY A 53 -1.51 -1.33 -17.00
N ALA A 54 -1.52 -2.60 -17.38
CA ALA A 54 -1.31 -3.70 -16.45
C ALA A 54 0.10 -3.74 -15.86
N SER A 55 1.10 -3.24 -16.58
CA SER A 55 2.47 -3.26 -16.08
C SER A 55 2.73 -2.21 -15.01
N ALA A 56 1.83 -1.25 -14.84
CA ALA A 56 1.95 -0.25 -13.79
C ALA A 56 1.37 -0.81 -12.49
N ARG A 57 2.08 -1.77 -11.93
CA ARG A 57 1.64 -2.49 -10.76
C ARG A 57 2.82 -3.01 -9.96
N VAL A 58 2.72 -2.88 -8.63
CA VAL A 58 3.65 -3.51 -7.70
C VAL A 58 2.82 -4.36 -6.76
N ALA A 59 3.12 -5.65 -6.70
CA ALA A 59 2.38 -6.59 -5.85
C ALA A 59 3.30 -7.17 -4.80
N VAL A 60 2.79 -7.29 -3.59
CA VAL A 60 3.54 -7.83 -2.46
C VAL A 60 2.67 -8.82 -1.71
N GLU A 61 3.24 -9.97 -1.34
CA GLU A 61 2.60 -10.95 -0.49
C GLU A 61 3.44 -11.08 0.78
N LEU A 62 2.83 -10.87 1.93
CA LEU A 62 3.52 -10.94 3.22
C LEU A 62 2.78 -11.90 4.13
N ASP A 63 3.54 -12.65 4.95
CA ASP A 63 2.85 -13.40 5.99
C ASP A 63 2.21 -12.42 6.98
N PRO A 64 1.19 -12.86 7.74
CA PRO A 64 0.45 -11.92 8.59
C PRO A 64 1.31 -11.23 9.65
N VAL A 65 2.28 -11.93 10.20
CA VAL A 65 3.15 -11.34 11.23
C VAL A 65 4.02 -10.25 10.62
N SER A 66 4.60 -10.51 9.46
CA SER A 66 5.42 -9.52 8.77
C SER A 66 4.59 -8.33 8.31
N ALA A 67 3.35 -8.59 7.85
CA ALA A 67 2.47 -7.51 7.42
C ALA A 67 2.15 -6.58 8.58
N ARG A 68 1.85 -7.13 9.75
CA ARG A 68 1.57 -6.31 10.92
C ARG A 68 2.80 -5.50 11.33
N ALA A 69 3.96 -6.14 11.32
CA ALA A 69 5.20 -5.45 11.67
C ALA A 69 5.47 -4.29 10.72
N LEU A 70 5.25 -4.51 9.43
CA LEU A 70 5.45 -3.45 8.44
C LEU A 70 4.47 -2.30 8.65
N ALA A 71 3.21 -2.62 8.90
CA ALA A 71 2.20 -1.59 9.13
C ALA A 71 2.55 -0.74 10.36
N LEU A 72 2.97 -1.39 11.44
CA LEU A 72 3.37 -0.67 12.66
C LEU A 72 4.60 0.17 12.43
N ALA A 73 5.56 -0.33 11.64
CA ALA A 73 6.75 0.43 11.32
C ALA A 73 6.42 1.69 10.52
N ILE A 74 5.48 1.58 9.60
CA ILE A 74 5.04 2.74 8.81
C ILE A 74 4.42 3.79 9.73
N LEU A 75 3.52 3.36 10.59
CA LEU A 75 2.87 4.28 11.53
C LEU A 75 3.87 4.93 12.47
N ASP A 76 4.80 4.14 13.00
CA ASP A 76 5.81 4.65 13.91
C ASP A 76 6.69 5.69 13.22
N MET A 77 7.08 5.43 11.98
CA MET A 77 7.90 6.35 11.23
C MET A 77 7.18 7.68 10.99
N LEU A 78 5.90 7.62 10.64
CA LEU A 78 5.10 8.82 10.42
C LEU A 78 4.92 9.61 11.72
N ASP A 79 4.69 8.90 12.84
CA ASP A 79 4.49 9.56 14.12
C ASP A 79 5.75 10.23 14.64
N SER A 80 6.91 9.71 14.29
CA SER A 80 8.17 10.29 14.76
C SER A 80 8.75 11.33 13.79
N ALA A 81 8.16 11.50 12.61
CA ALA A 81 8.61 12.52 11.68
C ALA A 81 8.23 13.92 12.17
N PRO A 82 9.00 14.94 11.79
CA PRO A 82 8.62 16.32 12.15
C PRO A 82 7.24 16.66 11.62
N ALA A 83 6.43 17.33 12.44
CA ALA A 83 5.03 17.60 12.11
C ALA A 83 4.85 18.27 10.75
N GLY A 84 5.74 19.15 10.36
CA GLY A 84 5.61 19.84 9.10
C GLY A 84 5.85 18.97 7.87
N LEU A 85 6.38 17.76 8.07
CA LEU A 85 6.70 16.89 6.94
C LEU A 85 5.61 15.86 6.65
N VAL A 86 4.66 15.67 7.57
CA VAL A 86 3.65 14.63 7.39
C VAL A 86 2.27 15.19 7.10
N GLY A 87 2.18 16.46 6.86
CA GLY A 87 0.91 17.09 6.54
C GLY A 87 -0.04 17.11 7.72
N ALA A 88 -1.32 17.30 7.43
CA ALA A 88 -2.32 17.33 8.46
C ALA A 88 -2.58 15.93 8.95
N ALA A 89 -2.38 15.71 10.20
CA ALA A 89 -2.56 14.38 10.74
C ALA A 89 -4.01 13.99 10.82
N THR A 90 -4.79 14.84 10.58
CA THR A 90 -6.17 14.54 10.75
C THR A 90 -6.93 14.23 9.48
N SER A 91 -6.42 14.56 9.50
CA SER A 91 -6.85 14.51 8.81
C SER A 91 -7.16 14.25 7.87
N SER A 92 -7.20 14.20 7.80
CA SER A 92 -7.29 14.02 6.94
C SER A 92 -7.18 13.87 5.91
N GLY A 93 -7.02 13.82 5.84
CA GLY A 93 -6.68 13.75 5.04
C GLY A 93 -6.60 13.88 4.05
N ALA A 94 -6.58 14.03 4.05
CA ALA A 94 -6.27 14.34 3.24
C ALA A 94 -6.00 14.79 2.45
N ARG A 95 -5.71 14.99 2.37
CA ARG A 95 -5.25 15.52 1.86
C ARG A 95 -4.79 16.01 1.20
N GLN A 96 -4.60 15.98 1.18
CA GLN A 96 -4.08 16.48 0.76
C GLN A 96 -3.48 16.72 0.19
N GLY A 97 -3.33 16.72 0.23
CA GLY A 97 -2.54 17.03 -0.10
C GLY A 97 -1.92 17.12 -0.71
N SER A 98 -1.64 17.27 -0.83
CA SER A 98 -0.91 17.52 -1.30
C SER A 98 -0.12 17.77 -1.63
N ASP A 99 0.35 17.97 -1.51
CA ASP A 99 1.10 18.30 -1.80
C ASP A 99 1.90 18.24 -1.66
N SER A 100 2.21 17.98 -1.55
CA SER A 100 2.92 18.02 -1.30
C SER A 100 3.48 18.29 -1.16
#